data_636613e21fd0430a92a513849e132ea9
#
_entry.id   636613e21fd0430a92a513849e132ea9
#
_cell.length_a   1.000
_cell.length_b   1.000
_cell.length_c   1.000
_cell.angle_alpha   90.00
_cell.angle_beta   90.00
_cell.angle_gamma   90.00
#
_symmetry.space_group_name_H-M   'P 1'
#
loop_
_entity.id
_entity.type
_entity.pdbx_description
1 polymer ?
#
loop_
_entity_poly.entity_id
_entity_poly.type
_entity_poly.pdbx_seq_one_letter_code
_entity_poly.pdbx_strand_id
1 'polypeptide(L)'
;MEAYLIAIAIGILIYMLLAFGLSLHYGFTGLINFGHVGFFAIGAYTSALLSLKGVPVPVSMAAAAAFAALAAYPLGMIALRLGSDYLAIVTLGFSESVRMVLQTEEWLTRGMHGLPGIPRLFAGWASPQTVDLWIMLLLLAVNAGALLLIHLVIRSPFGRVIEAVRDNEVAVRALGKDPAKFKTRSL
;
A
#
# COMPACT_ATOMS: atom_id res chain seq x y z
N MET A 1 24.37 11.07 15.49
CA MET A 1 22.99 11.40 15.90
C MET A 1 22.14 11.68 14.69
N GLU A 2 22.57 12.52 13.74
CA GLU A 2 21.78 12.91 12.55
C GLU A 2 21.38 11.70 11.68
N ALA A 3 22.30 10.80 11.34
CA ALA A 3 21.98 9.62 10.54
C ALA A 3 20.92 8.70 11.17
N TYR A 4 20.93 8.60 12.49
CA TYR A 4 19.92 7.82 13.23
C TYR A 4 18.55 8.47 13.15
N LEU A 5 18.46 9.79 13.30
CA LEU A 5 17.20 10.52 13.18
C LEU A 5 16.63 10.45 11.77
N ILE A 6 17.48 10.54 10.73
CA ILE A 6 17.05 10.39 9.33
C ILE A 6 16.50 8.98 9.08
N ALA A 7 17.16 7.93 9.59
CA ALA A 7 16.69 6.56 9.43
C ALA A 7 15.32 6.34 10.09
N ILE A 8 15.09 6.89 11.28
CA ILE A 8 13.78 6.85 11.95
C ILE A 8 12.73 7.62 11.13
N ALA A 9 13.08 8.82 10.65
CA ALA A 9 12.17 9.63 9.85
C ALA A 9 11.74 8.91 8.56
N ILE A 10 12.66 8.23 7.86
CA ILE A 10 12.37 7.39 6.70
C ILE A 10 11.36 6.29 7.06
N GLY A 11 11.59 5.59 8.16
CA GLY A 11 10.67 4.55 8.65
C GLY A 11 9.27 5.11 8.94
N ILE A 12 9.19 6.24 9.65
CA ILE A 12 7.92 6.92 9.92
C ILE A 12 7.19 7.29 8.63
N LEU A 13 7.89 7.86 7.64
CA LEU A 13 7.29 8.27 6.37
C LEU A 13 6.76 7.09 5.56
N ILE A 14 7.42 5.93 5.59
CA ILE A 14 6.94 4.71 4.95
C ILE A 14 5.65 4.22 5.61
N TYR A 15 5.64 4.11 6.95
CA TYR A 15 4.44 3.70 7.68
C TYR A 15 3.30 4.71 7.57
N MET A 16 3.61 6.00 7.42
CA MET A 16 2.62 7.05 7.19
C MET A 16 1.89 6.86 5.86
N LEU A 17 2.59 6.47 4.77
CA LEU A 17 1.95 6.11 3.51
C LEU A 17 0.99 4.92 3.65
N LEU A 18 1.39 3.88 4.39
CA LEU A 18 0.52 2.75 4.70
C LEU A 18 -0.72 3.18 5.49
N ALA A 19 -0.53 4.04 6.49
CA ALA A 19 -1.62 4.58 7.31
C ALA A 19 -2.60 5.41 6.47
N PHE A 20 -2.12 6.19 5.49
CA PHE A 20 -2.98 6.93 4.57
C PHE A 20 -3.85 6.00 3.73
N GLY A 21 -3.29 4.91 3.19
CA GLY A 21 -4.05 3.91 2.45
C GLY A 21 -5.13 3.27 3.31
N LEU A 22 -4.79 2.86 4.52
CA LEU A 22 -5.74 2.27 5.47
C LEU A 22 -6.82 3.28 5.88
N SER A 23 -6.45 4.54 6.14
CA SER A 23 -7.39 5.60 6.48
C SER A 23 -8.38 5.90 5.35
N LEU A 24 -7.92 5.84 4.09
CA LEU A 24 -8.79 6.00 2.94
C LEU A 24 -9.82 4.88 2.86
N HIS A 25 -9.40 3.62 3.04
CA HIS A 25 -10.32 2.48 3.03
C HIS A 25 -11.28 2.51 4.23
N TYR A 26 -10.77 2.54 5.44
CA TYR A 26 -11.60 2.48 6.64
C TYR A 26 -12.41 3.76 6.87
N GLY A 27 -11.75 4.92 6.77
CA GLY A 27 -12.34 6.20 7.06
C GLY A 27 -13.42 6.64 6.07
N PHE A 28 -13.22 6.36 4.78
CA PHE A 28 -14.13 6.84 3.73
C PHE A 28 -15.10 5.77 3.23
N THR A 29 -14.65 4.54 3.02
CA THR A 29 -15.50 3.48 2.47
C THR A 29 -16.19 2.63 3.54
N GLY A 30 -15.74 2.71 4.79
CA GLY A 30 -16.18 1.85 5.88
C GLY A 30 -15.77 0.39 5.69
N LEU A 31 -14.89 0.09 4.72
CA LEU A 31 -14.41 -1.25 4.44
C LEU A 31 -13.12 -1.52 5.18
N ILE A 32 -13.11 -2.50 6.07
CA ILE A 32 -11.92 -2.92 6.79
C ILE A 32 -11.12 -3.86 5.89
N ASN A 33 -9.97 -3.38 5.40
CA ASN A 33 -9.08 -4.18 4.57
C ASN A 33 -7.71 -4.34 5.23
N PHE A 34 -7.49 -5.47 5.91
CA PHE A 34 -6.20 -5.83 6.49
C PHE A 34 -5.22 -6.42 5.44
N GLY A 35 -5.66 -6.65 4.20
CA GLY A 35 -4.83 -7.08 3.08
C GLY A 35 -3.78 -6.05 2.65
N HIS A 36 -3.94 -4.81 3.06
CA HIS A 36 -3.06 -3.71 2.70
C HIS A 36 -1.58 -3.98 3.02
N VAL A 37 -1.31 -4.58 4.17
CA VAL A 37 0.05 -4.99 4.57
C VAL A 37 0.58 -6.13 3.70
N GLY A 38 -0.28 -7.07 3.28
CA GLY A 38 0.10 -8.15 2.37
C GLY A 38 0.51 -7.62 0.99
N PHE A 39 -0.23 -6.67 0.42
CA PHE A 39 0.13 -6.03 -0.85
C PHE A 39 1.42 -5.21 -0.75
N PHE A 40 1.62 -4.50 0.35
CA PHE A 40 2.87 -3.82 0.63
C PHE A 40 4.06 -4.80 0.66
N ALA A 41 3.91 -5.94 1.33
CA ALA A 41 4.94 -6.97 1.38
C ALA A 41 5.26 -7.54 -0.01
N ILE A 42 4.23 -7.88 -0.82
CA ILE A 42 4.41 -8.32 -2.21
C ILE A 42 5.19 -7.29 -3.02
N GLY A 43 4.81 -6.02 -2.94
CA GLY A 43 5.50 -4.93 -3.62
C GLY A 43 6.95 -4.78 -3.18
N ALA A 44 7.19 -4.76 -1.87
CA ALA A 44 8.53 -4.60 -1.29
C ALA A 44 9.47 -5.73 -1.72
N TYR A 45 9.03 -6.99 -1.60
CA TYR A 45 9.85 -8.15 -1.98
C TYR A 45 10.04 -8.23 -3.50
N THR A 46 9.05 -7.92 -4.31
CA THR A 46 9.18 -7.86 -5.77
C THR A 46 10.24 -6.84 -6.19
N SER A 47 10.19 -5.62 -5.63
CA SER A 47 11.18 -4.58 -5.90
C SER A 47 12.57 -5.00 -5.45
N ALA A 48 12.70 -5.58 -4.26
CA ALA A 48 13.97 -6.04 -3.71
C ALA A 48 14.60 -7.14 -4.56
N LEU A 49 13.83 -8.17 -4.93
CA LEU A 49 14.32 -9.29 -5.73
C LEU A 49 14.76 -8.88 -7.14
N LEU A 50 14.00 -7.99 -7.79
CA LEU A 50 14.37 -7.47 -9.10
C LEU A 50 15.63 -6.59 -9.03
N SER A 51 15.74 -5.75 -8.00
CA SER A 51 16.90 -4.89 -7.79
C SER A 51 18.17 -5.71 -7.51
N LEU A 52 18.05 -6.81 -6.76
CA LEU A 52 19.16 -7.75 -6.53
C LEU A 52 19.61 -8.49 -7.79
N LYS A 53 18.73 -8.66 -8.78
CA LYS A 53 19.07 -9.21 -10.12
C LYS A 53 19.65 -8.16 -11.07
N GLY A 54 19.90 -6.93 -10.60
CA GLY A 54 20.51 -5.86 -11.40
C GLY A 54 19.51 -4.98 -12.16
N VAL A 55 18.21 -5.14 -11.95
CA VAL A 55 17.22 -4.24 -12.54
C VAL A 55 17.30 -2.88 -11.84
N PRO A 56 17.31 -1.76 -12.59
CA PRO A 56 17.32 -0.42 -12.00
C PRO A 56 16.16 -0.22 -11.01
N VAL A 57 16.45 0.41 -9.86
CA VAL A 57 15.46 0.57 -8.77
C VAL A 57 14.13 1.19 -9.23
N PRO A 58 14.09 2.24 -10.08
CA PRO A 58 12.82 2.80 -10.55
C PRO A 58 11.97 1.80 -11.36
N VAL A 59 12.63 0.96 -12.17
CA VAL A 59 11.95 -0.08 -12.98
C VAL A 59 11.43 -1.19 -12.08
N SER A 60 12.23 -1.62 -11.08
CA SER A 60 11.80 -2.63 -10.12
C SER A 60 10.64 -2.14 -9.25
N MET A 61 10.59 -0.85 -8.90
CA MET A 61 9.44 -0.24 -8.20
C MET A 61 8.18 -0.21 -9.07
N ALA A 62 8.29 0.13 -10.35
CA ALA A 62 7.15 0.09 -11.29
C ALA A 62 6.62 -1.35 -11.46
N ALA A 63 7.51 -2.33 -11.60
CA ALA A 63 7.14 -3.74 -11.65
C ALA A 63 6.48 -4.21 -10.35
N ALA A 64 7.01 -3.79 -9.19
CA ALA A 64 6.43 -4.08 -7.88
C ALA A 64 5.00 -3.56 -7.74
N ALA A 65 4.74 -2.34 -8.21
CA ALA A 65 3.39 -1.76 -8.23
C ALA A 65 2.44 -2.57 -9.12
N ALA A 66 2.90 -3.00 -10.30
CA ALA A 66 2.12 -3.84 -11.20
C ALA A 66 1.81 -5.22 -10.60
N PHE A 67 2.78 -5.87 -9.96
CA PHE A 67 2.57 -7.15 -9.28
C PHE A 67 1.63 -7.03 -8.08
N ALA A 68 1.77 -5.99 -7.26
CA ALA A 68 0.87 -5.74 -6.15
C ALA A 68 -0.57 -5.50 -6.64
N ALA A 69 -0.75 -4.71 -7.72
CA ALA A 69 -2.05 -4.48 -8.33
C ALA A 69 -2.66 -5.78 -8.90
N LEU A 70 -1.85 -6.62 -9.55
CA LEU A 70 -2.29 -7.91 -10.06
C LEU A 70 -2.74 -8.86 -8.94
N ALA A 71 -2.01 -8.88 -7.81
CA ALA A 71 -2.39 -9.65 -6.63
C ALA A 71 -3.65 -9.11 -5.94
N ALA A 72 -3.87 -7.79 -5.99
CA ALA A 72 -5.05 -7.15 -5.43
C ALA A 72 -6.33 -7.44 -6.23
N TYR A 73 -6.23 -7.66 -7.54
CA TYR A 73 -7.38 -7.84 -8.43
C TYR A 73 -8.31 -9.00 -8.03
N PRO A 74 -7.83 -10.26 -7.82
CA PRO A 74 -8.69 -11.36 -7.41
C PRO A 74 -9.29 -11.13 -6.01
N LEU A 75 -8.54 -10.53 -5.10
CA LEU A 75 -9.04 -10.22 -3.76
C LEU A 75 -10.15 -9.15 -3.82
N GLY A 76 -9.99 -8.13 -4.67
CA GLY A 76 -11.00 -7.13 -4.93
C GLY A 76 -12.30 -7.73 -5.47
N MET A 77 -12.23 -8.68 -6.41
CA MET A 77 -13.42 -9.36 -6.94
C MET A 77 -14.19 -10.16 -5.86
N ILE A 78 -13.46 -10.80 -4.94
CA ILE A 78 -14.05 -11.54 -3.81
C ILE A 78 -14.67 -10.54 -2.82
N ALA A 79 -13.96 -9.47 -2.52
CA ALA A 79 -14.36 -8.43 -1.59
C ALA A 79 -15.74 -7.83 -1.90
N LEU A 80 -16.08 -7.70 -3.20
CA LEU A 80 -17.36 -7.16 -3.65
C LEU A 80 -18.57 -7.99 -3.27
N ARG A 81 -18.37 -9.28 -2.99
CA ARG A 81 -19.42 -10.24 -2.65
C ARG A 81 -19.56 -10.43 -1.14
N LEU A 82 -18.64 -9.90 -0.35
CA LEU A 82 -18.58 -10.10 1.09
C LEU A 82 -19.05 -8.84 1.82
N GLY A 83 -19.71 -9.03 2.96
CA GLY A 83 -19.93 -7.93 3.92
C GLY A 83 -18.61 -7.45 4.53
N SER A 84 -18.60 -6.24 5.11
CA SER A 84 -17.37 -5.60 5.62
C SER A 84 -16.60 -6.48 6.63
N ASP A 85 -17.31 -7.21 7.50
CA ASP A 85 -16.69 -8.05 8.52
C ASP A 85 -16.00 -9.29 7.92
N TYR A 86 -16.66 -9.94 6.95
CA TYR A 86 -16.07 -11.06 6.21
C TYR A 86 -14.88 -10.62 5.36
N LEU A 87 -14.93 -9.42 4.80
CA LEU A 87 -13.81 -8.83 4.07
C LEU A 87 -12.59 -8.67 4.98
N ALA A 88 -12.78 -8.18 6.20
CA ALA A 88 -11.70 -8.03 7.19
C ALA A 88 -11.00 -9.36 7.47
N ILE A 89 -11.78 -10.44 7.71
CA ILE A 89 -11.25 -11.77 8.00
C ILE A 89 -10.48 -12.35 6.80
N VAL A 90 -11.07 -12.28 5.60
CA VAL A 90 -10.43 -12.81 4.37
C VAL A 90 -9.15 -12.04 4.05
N THR A 91 -9.15 -10.72 4.17
CA THR A 91 -7.98 -9.91 3.89
C THR A 91 -6.88 -10.08 4.94
N LEU A 92 -7.23 -10.33 6.20
CA LEU A 92 -6.29 -10.69 7.24
C LEU A 92 -5.64 -12.05 6.94
N GLY A 93 -6.44 -13.06 6.60
CA GLY A 93 -5.96 -14.39 6.19
C GLY A 93 -5.04 -14.32 4.98
N PHE A 94 -5.35 -13.48 4.00
CA PHE A 94 -4.49 -13.23 2.85
C PHE A 94 -3.13 -12.63 3.28
N SER A 95 -3.13 -11.58 4.10
CA SER A 95 -1.88 -10.96 4.57
C SER A 95 -1.02 -11.94 5.36
N GLU A 96 -1.65 -12.76 6.20
CA GLU A 96 -0.95 -13.77 6.98
C GLU A 96 -0.38 -14.88 6.08
N SER A 97 -1.12 -15.30 5.06
CA SER A 97 -0.63 -16.26 4.06
C SER A 97 0.58 -15.73 3.30
N VAL A 98 0.53 -14.46 2.86
CA VAL A 98 1.67 -13.80 2.21
C VAL A 98 2.87 -13.74 3.17
N ARG A 99 2.66 -13.36 4.43
CA ARG A 99 3.72 -13.33 5.45
C ARG A 99 4.35 -14.71 5.64
N MET A 100 3.52 -15.75 5.75
CA MET A 100 3.99 -17.13 5.93
C MET A 100 4.83 -17.60 4.73
N VAL A 101 4.38 -17.38 3.51
CA VAL A 101 5.14 -17.69 2.29
C VAL A 101 6.48 -16.97 2.29
N LEU A 102 6.50 -15.67 2.57
CA LEU A 102 7.74 -14.88 2.61
C LEU A 102 8.72 -15.33 3.70
N GLN A 103 8.23 -15.92 4.79
CA GLN A 103 9.08 -16.43 5.87
C GLN A 103 9.56 -17.86 5.65
N THR A 104 8.79 -18.69 4.94
CA THR A 104 9.07 -20.13 4.80
C THR A 104 9.86 -20.43 3.51
N GLU A 105 9.64 -19.67 2.44
CA GLU A 105 10.25 -19.94 1.14
C GLU A 105 11.68 -19.37 1.06
N GLU A 106 12.64 -20.13 1.64
CA GLU A 106 14.06 -19.71 1.70
C GLU A 106 14.69 -19.52 0.32
N TRP A 107 14.28 -20.29 -0.68
CA TRP A 107 14.80 -20.18 -2.05
C TRP A 107 14.45 -18.84 -2.71
N LEU A 108 13.36 -18.20 -2.30
CA LEU A 108 12.87 -16.95 -2.86
C LEU A 108 13.32 -15.73 -2.02
N THR A 109 13.13 -15.79 -0.71
CA THR A 109 13.25 -14.63 0.19
C THR A 109 14.38 -14.76 1.20
N ARG A 110 15.10 -15.89 1.24
CA ARG A 110 15.99 -16.29 2.33
C ARG A 110 15.30 -16.40 3.69
N GLY A 111 13.99 -16.51 3.68
CA GLY A 111 13.19 -16.74 4.89
C GLY A 111 13.37 -15.61 5.92
N MET A 112 13.58 -16.00 7.17
CA MET A 112 13.74 -15.07 8.30
C MET A 112 15.05 -14.26 8.28
N HIS A 113 16.04 -14.63 7.45
CA HIS A 113 17.32 -13.92 7.35
C HIS A 113 17.23 -12.62 6.54
N GLY A 114 16.13 -12.42 5.80
CA GLY A 114 15.91 -11.26 4.95
C GLY A 114 16.84 -11.19 3.73
N LEU A 115 16.69 -10.15 2.94
CA LEU A 115 17.45 -9.92 1.70
C LEU A 115 18.53 -8.87 1.94
N PRO A 116 19.80 -9.25 2.12
CA PRO A 116 20.89 -8.29 2.26
C PRO A 116 21.31 -7.75 0.88
N GLY A 117 21.92 -6.53 0.88
CA GLY A 117 22.56 -5.98 -0.31
C GLY A 117 21.61 -5.35 -1.32
N ILE A 118 20.38 -5.00 -0.94
CA ILE A 118 19.44 -4.30 -1.83
C ILE A 118 20.07 -2.95 -2.22
N PRO A 119 20.23 -2.65 -3.54
CA PRO A 119 20.76 -1.39 -3.99
C PRO A 119 19.85 -0.24 -3.58
N ARG A 120 20.46 0.82 -3.02
CA ARG A 120 19.71 2.02 -2.62
C ARG A 120 19.42 2.90 -3.84
N LEU A 121 18.29 3.57 -3.82
CA LEU A 121 18.01 4.64 -4.76
C LEU A 121 19.10 5.71 -4.61
N PHE A 122 19.64 6.22 -5.72
CA PHE A 122 20.75 7.17 -5.74
C PHE A 122 22.10 6.63 -5.20
N ALA A 123 22.28 5.30 -5.04
CA ALA A 123 23.56 4.73 -4.69
C ALA A 123 24.65 5.14 -5.71
N GLY A 124 25.80 5.63 -5.21
CA GLY A 124 26.90 6.08 -6.05
C GLY A 124 26.86 7.55 -6.52
N TRP A 125 25.79 8.29 -6.22
CA TRP A 125 25.68 9.72 -6.60
C TRP A 125 26.23 10.67 -5.52
N ALA A 126 26.24 10.25 -4.27
CA ALA A 126 26.68 11.06 -3.14
C ALA A 126 27.12 10.19 -1.96
N SER A 127 27.57 10.84 -0.88
CA SER A 127 27.89 10.14 0.37
C SER A 127 26.65 9.43 0.94
N PRO A 128 26.80 8.33 1.70
CA PRO A 128 25.66 7.59 2.26
C PRO A 128 24.68 8.45 3.04
N GLN A 129 25.18 9.43 3.80
CA GLN A 129 24.35 10.35 4.57
C GLN A 129 23.53 11.28 3.68
N THR A 130 24.09 11.77 2.60
CA THR A 130 23.40 12.62 1.63
C THR A 130 22.33 11.84 0.87
N VAL A 131 22.59 10.58 0.55
CA VAL A 131 21.60 9.67 -0.09
C VAL A 131 20.41 9.45 0.83
N ASP A 132 20.64 9.18 2.11
CA ASP A 132 19.55 8.99 3.09
C ASP A 132 18.70 10.27 3.23
N LEU A 133 19.32 11.44 3.20
CA LEU A 133 18.60 12.72 3.22
C LEU A 133 17.75 12.93 1.95
N TRP A 134 18.25 12.57 0.78
CA TRP A 134 17.49 12.64 -0.48
C TRP A 134 16.32 11.68 -0.49
N ILE A 135 16.49 10.46 0.05
CA ILE A 135 15.40 9.48 0.21
C ILE A 135 14.34 10.04 1.16
N MET A 136 14.73 10.64 2.28
CA MET A 136 13.80 11.27 3.22
C MET A 136 13.01 12.40 2.56
N LEU A 137 13.67 13.29 1.81
CA LEU A 137 13.02 14.38 1.09
C LEU A 137 12.06 13.85 0.00
N LEU A 138 12.46 12.82 -0.74
CA LEU A 138 11.59 12.16 -1.72
C LEU A 138 10.34 11.57 -1.05
N LEU A 139 10.51 10.85 0.06
CA LEU A 139 9.38 10.29 0.81
C LEU A 139 8.48 11.37 1.37
N LEU A 140 9.03 12.49 1.84
CA LEU A 140 8.26 13.63 2.29
C LEU A 140 7.41 14.22 1.15
N ALA A 141 8.00 14.39 -0.03
CA ALA A 141 7.28 14.86 -1.21
C ALA A 141 6.18 13.90 -1.65
N VAL A 142 6.44 12.57 -1.61
CA VAL A 142 5.45 11.54 -1.91
C VAL A 142 4.31 11.54 -0.89
N ASN A 143 4.61 11.69 0.41
CA ASN A 143 3.58 11.81 1.45
C ASN A 143 2.73 13.07 1.27
N ALA A 144 3.36 14.21 0.97
CA ALA A 144 2.63 15.46 0.69
C ALA A 144 1.72 15.31 -0.54
N GLY A 145 2.22 14.68 -1.61
CA GLY A 145 1.43 14.36 -2.80
C GLY A 145 0.26 13.41 -2.51
N ALA A 146 0.49 12.37 -1.70
CA ALA A 146 -0.55 11.44 -1.28
C ALA A 146 -1.64 12.15 -0.47
N LEU A 147 -1.27 13.01 0.49
CA LEU A 147 -2.23 13.82 1.25
C LEU A 147 -3.05 14.73 0.35
N LEU A 148 -2.41 15.39 -0.61
CA LEU A 148 -3.10 16.25 -1.57
C LEU A 148 -4.10 15.45 -2.42
N LEU A 149 -3.70 14.30 -2.94
CA LEU A 149 -4.57 13.41 -3.71
C LEU A 149 -5.77 12.93 -2.88
N ILE A 150 -5.53 12.49 -1.65
CA ILE A 150 -6.58 12.08 -0.72
C ILE A 150 -7.55 13.25 -0.49
N HIS A 151 -7.04 14.44 -0.21
CA HIS A 151 -7.86 15.62 -0.01
C HIS A 151 -8.73 15.97 -1.23
N LEU A 152 -8.16 15.87 -2.44
CA LEU A 152 -8.90 16.09 -3.69
C LEU A 152 -10.00 15.03 -3.90
N VAL A 153 -9.69 13.75 -3.65
CA VAL A 153 -10.66 12.65 -3.76
C VAL A 153 -11.81 12.84 -2.79
N ILE A 154 -11.51 13.16 -1.53
CA ILE A 154 -12.51 13.37 -0.48
C ILE A 154 -13.47 14.51 -0.84
N ARG A 155 -12.94 15.64 -1.31
CA ARG A 155 -13.74 16.81 -1.68
C ARG A 155 -14.46 16.66 -3.03
N SER A 156 -14.17 15.61 -3.79
CA SER A 156 -14.82 15.32 -5.08
C SER A 156 -16.29 14.90 -4.90
N PRO A 157 -17.13 15.01 -5.94
CA PRO A 157 -18.47 14.42 -5.94
C PRO A 157 -18.47 12.94 -5.64
N PHE A 158 -17.43 12.22 -6.06
CA PHE A 158 -17.23 10.80 -5.80
C PHE A 158 -17.01 10.52 -4.30
N GLY A 159 -16.14 11.30 -3.63
CA GLY A 159 -15.89 11.16 -2.20
C GLY A 159 -17.15 11.33 -1.36
N ARG A 160 -17.97 12.37 -1.66
CA ARG A 160 -19.24 12.59 -0.98
C ARG A 160 -20.24 11.44 -1.12
N VAL A 161 -20.27 10.78 -2.28
CA VAL A 161 -21.16 9.62 -2.48
C VAL A 161 -20.66 8.40 -1.71
N ILE A 162 -19.33 8.18 -1.67
CA ILE A 162 -18.75 7.07 -0.89
C ILE A 162 -19.02 7.26 0.60
N GLU A 163 -18.86 8.47 1.12
CA GLU A 163 -19.17 8.79 2.51
C GLU A 163 -20.65 8.54 2.83
N ALA A 164 -21.55 8.95 1.94
CA ALA A 164 -22.98 8.64 2.08
C ALA A 164 -23.29 7.13 2.04
N VAL A 165 -22.57 6.36 1.21
CA VAL A 165 -22.68 4.88 1.16
C VAL A 165 -22.21 4.26 2.47
N ARG A 166 -21.11 4.78 3.07
CA ARG A 166 -20.63 4.32 4.37
C ARG A 166 -21.66 4.57 5.47
N ASP A 167 -22.26 5.75 5.49
CA ASP A 167 -23.15 6.17 6.56
C ASP A 167 -24.52 5.49 6.47
N ASN A 168 -25.08 5.36 5.26
CA ASN A 168 -26.37 4.66 5.06
C ASN A 168 -26.55 4.14 3.61
N GLU A 169 -26.19 2.90 3.40
CA GLU A 169 -26.29 2.22 2.10
C GLU A 169 -27.74 2.13 1.58
N VAL A 170 -28.71 1.97 2.48
CA VAL A 170 -30.14 1.87 2.12
C VAL A 170 -30.65 3.20 1.59
N ALA A 171 -30.31 4.30 2.24
CA ALA A 171 -30.69 5.64 1.79
C ALA A 171 -30.10 5.97 0.41
N VAL A 172 -28.85 5.58 0.14
CA VAL A 172 -28.20 5.80 -1.16
C VAL A 172 -28.88 5.00 -2.27
N ARG A 173 -29.31 3.77 -1.99
CA ARG A 173 -30.12 2.95 -2.93
C ARG A 173 -31.48 3.60 -3.22
N ALA A 174 -32.14 4.14 -2.20
CA ALA A 174 -33.40 4.83 -2.36
C ALA A 174 -33.30 6.08 -3.27
N LEU A 175 -32.11 6.71 -3.30
CA LEU A 175 -31.79 7.82 -4.21
C LEU A 175 -31.38 7.36 -5.63
N GLY A 176 -31.55 6.08 -5.97
CA GLY A 176 -31.28 5.53 -7.29
C GLY A 176 -29.78 5.32 -7.61
N LYS A 177 -28.88 5.41 -6.63
CA LYS A 177 -27.45 5.11 -6.81
C LYS A 177 -27.14 3.68 -6.39
N ASP A 178 -26.25 3.01 -7.13
CA ASP A 178 -25.82 1.65 -6.86
C ASP A 178 -24.57 1.65 -5.95
N PRO A 179 -24.72 1.34 -4.64
CA PRO A 179 -23.59 1.38 -3.69
C PRO A 179 -22.48 0.40 -4.08
N ALA A 180 -22.81 -0.75 -4.69
CA ALA A 180 -21.82 -1.74 -5.08
C ALA A 180 -20.81 -1.19 -6.11
N LYS A 181 -21.30 -0.42 -7.10
CA LYS A 181 -20.42 0.22 -8.09
C LYS A 181 -19.46 1.24 -7.46
N PHE A 182 -19.90 1.97 -6.44
CA PHE A 182 -19.05 2.93 -5.74
C PHE A 182 -18.03 2.22 -4.86
N LYS A 183 -18.41 1.16 -4.15
CA LYS A 183 -17.49 0.31 -3.37
C LYS A 183 -16.42 -0.33 -4.26
N THR A 184 -16.80 -0.83 -5.46
CA THR A 184 -15.86 -1.40 -6.43
C THR A 184 -14.81 -0.41 -6.91
N ARG A 185 -15.21 0.83 -7.15
CA ARG A 185 -14.30 1.87 -7.66
C ARG A 185 -13.40 2.45 -6.58
N SER A 186 -13.69 2.19 -5.31
CA SER A 186 -12.91 2.67 -4.17
C SER A 186 -11.88 1.65 -3.67
N LEU A 187 -12.00 0.39 -4.07
CA LEU A 187 -11.05 -0.70 -3.83
C LEU A 187 -9.96 -0.70 -4.92
#